data_2ecbcf81be3611ee1a443957c74da066
#
_entry.id   2ecbcf81be3611ee1a443957c74da066
#
_cell.length_a   1.000
_cell.length_b   1.000
_cell.length_c   1.000
_cell.angle_alpha   90.00
_cell.angle_beta   90.00
_cell.angle_gamma   90.00
#
_symmetry.space_group_name_H-M   'P 1'
#
loop_
_entity.id
_entity.type
_entity.pdbx_description
1 polymer ?
#
loop_
_entity_poly.entity_id
_entity_poly.type
_entity_poly.pdbx_seq_one_letter_code
_entity_poly.pdbx_strand_id
1 'polypeptide(L)'
;MNRVVLESMPELPYAVEEAINRLRVNINFCGSNVKKIMIISTMPNEGKSFVAMHLWRQIAEAGTKAVLVDADLRKSVMASDYGIKGEKVTIGTSSYLADTIPLSDAIYETNYENGHIMPNYENVINPSLLLENDRFRDMLDQLAEQYRYVFIDAPPLNLVSDGEKIGSLCDGAILVVRSGKISKEMVKNSARQLQRAGCPLLGVILNRVEGSTGGYYYKKYGGSKYYGKKGESYYYK
;
A
#
# COMPACT_ATOMS: atom_id res chain seq x y z
N MET A 1 14.98 -0.18 17.43
CA MET A 1 14.38 -0.59 16.15
C MET A 1 15.48 -0.67 15.10
N ASN A 2 15.53 -1.70 14.30
CA ASN A 2 16.53 -1.82 13.25
C ASN A 2 16.21 -0.83 12.12
N ARG A 3 17.22 -0.45 11.31
CA ARG A 3 17.03 0.54 10.24
C ARG A 3 17.31 -0.08 8.87
N VAL A 4 16.49 0.31 7.88
CA VAL A 4 16.68 -0.04 6.46
C VAL A 4 16.67 1.23 5.61
N VAL A 5 17.21 1.10 4.41
CA VAL A 5 17.15 2.14 3.38
C VAL A 5 16.41 1.57 2.18
N LEU A 6 15.48 2.34 1.64
CA LEU A 6 14.82 2.06 0.36
C LEU A 6 15.65 2.72 -0.74
N GLU A 7 16.53 1.95 -1.39
CA GLU A 7 17.49 2.46 -2.38
C GLU A 7 16.88 2.71 -3.76
N SER A 8 15.80 2.00 -4.08
CA SER A 8 15.19 1.97 -5.42
C SER A 8 13.80 2.59 -5.45
N MET A 9 13.57 3.68 -4.68
CA MET A 9 12.31 4.40 -4.75
C MET A 9 12.27 5.24 -6.04
N PRO A 10 11.40 4.91 -7.01
CA PRO A 10 11.37 5.62 -8.28
C PRO A 10 10.79 7.03 -8.12
N GLU A 11 11.33 7.99 -8.85
CA GLU A 11 10.68 9.27 -9.06
C GLU A 11 9.41 9.07 -9.88
N LEU A 12 8.33 9.70 -9.44
CA LEU A 12 7.05 9.61 -10.13
C LEU A 12 6.84 10.81 -11.06
N PRO A 13 6.22 10.58 -12.24
CA PRO A 13 5.71 11.70 -13.02
C PRO A 13 4.75 12.55 -12.18
N TYR A 14 4.79 13.86 -12.36
CA TYR A 14 3.97 14.83 -11.60
C TYR A 14 2.49 14.43 -11.48
N ALA A 15 1.89 13.96 -12.58
CA ALA A 15 0.48 13.55 -12.59
C ALA A 15 0.19 12.35 -11.66
N VAL A 16 1.16 11.44 -11.52
CA VAL A 16 1.05 10.27 -10.62
C VAL A 16 1.27 10.73 -9.18
N GLU A 17 2.26 11.58 -8.92
CA GLU A 17 2.52 12.17 -7.61
C GLU A 17 1.28 12.90 -7.08
N GLU A 18 0.64 13.73 -7.90
CA GLU A 18 -0.59 14.42 -7.56
C GLU A 18 -1.78 13.47 -7.34
N ALA A 19 -1.86 12.38 -8.09
CA ALA A 19 -2.90 11.37 -7.87
C ALA A 19 -2.74 10.67 -6.50
N ILE A 20 -1.51 10.31 -6.12
CA ILE A 20 -1.22 9.74 -4.80
C ILE A 20 -1.45 10.78 -3.69
N ASN A 21 -1.10 12.04 -3.90
CA ASN A 21 -1.38 13.12 -2.94
C ASN A 21 -2.89 13.29 -2.70
N ARG A 22 -3.70 13.25 -3.76
CA ARG A 22 -5.18 13.27 -3.62
C ARG A 22 -5.69 12.05 -2.84
N LEU A 23 -5.12 10.88 -3.08
CA LEU A 23 -5.46 9.67 -2.34
C LEU A 23 -5.14 9.84 -0.85
N ARG A 24 -3.96 10.39 -0.51
CA ARG A 24 -3.57 10.73 0.87
C ARG A 24 -4.59 11.66 1.53
N VAL A 25 -5.02 12.70 0.82
CA VAL A 25 -6.04 13.64 1.33
C VAL A 25 -7.38 12.93 1.55
N ASN A 26 -7.81 12.08 0.60
CA ASN A 26 -9.07 11.35 0.69
C ASN A 26 -9.11 10.38 1.89
N ILE A 27 -7.99 9.73 2.21
CA ILE A 27 -7.90 8.83 3.37
C ILE A 27 -8.17 9.59 4.68
N ASN A 28 -7.76 10.84 4.80
CA ASN A 28 -8.05 11.64 5.99
C ASN A 28 -9.56 11.87 6.20
N PHE A 29 -10.37 11.81 5.14
CA PHE A 29 -11.82 11.92 5.22
C PHE A 29 -12.54 10.60 5.55
N CYS A 30 -11.83 9.46 5.57
CA CYS A 30 -12.42 8.17 5.94
C CYS A 30 -12.75 8.07 7.44
N GLY A 31 -12.30 9.02 8.26
CA GLY A 31 -12.55 9.08 9.69
C GLY A 31 -11.34 8.75 10.57
N SER A 32 -11.38 9.21 11.80
CA SER A 32 -10.26 9.02 12.76
C SER A 32 -10.08 7.55 13.19
N ASN A 33 -11.14 6.76 13.13
CA ASN A 33 -11.15 5.36 13.52
C ASN A 33 -10.58 4.43 12.45
N VAL A 34 -10.43 4.90 11.20
CA VAL A 34 -9.83 4.11 10.11
C VAL A 34 -8.31 4.20 10.24
N LYS A 35 -7.70 3.14 10.70
CA LYS A 35 -6.25 3.01 10.92
C LYS A 35 -5.64 1.86 10.12
N LYS A 36 -6.24 0.67 10.16
CA LYS A 36 -5.79 -0.54 9.46
C LYS A 36 -6.39 -0.58 8.06
N ILE A 37 -5.60 -0.19 7.06
CA ILE A 37 -6.04 -0.04 5.67
C ILE A 37 -5.36 -1.08 4.79
N MET A 38 -6.15 -2.02 4.27
CA MET A 38 -5.66 -3.02 3.34
C MET A 38 -5.58 -2.44 1.92
N ILE A 39 -4.44 -2.63 1.26
CA ILE A 39 -4.27 -2.36 -0.17
C ILE A 39 -4.28 -3.71 -0.89
N ILE A 40 -5.26 -3.90 -1.76
CA ILE A 40 -5.50 -5.19 -2.40
C ILE A 40 -5.85 -5.00 -3.87
N SER A 41 -5.72 -6.04 -4.67
CA SER A 41 -6.11 -6.05 -6.08
C SER A 41 -7.04 -7.22 -6.41
N THR A 42 -7.73 -7.13 -7.55
CA THR A 42 -8.55 -8.23 -8.07
C THR A 42 -7.67 -9.39 -8.55
N MET A 43 -6.64 -9.06 -9.35
CA MET A 43 -5.70 -9.99 -9.96
C MET A 43 -4.24 -9.56 -9.70
N PRO A 44 -3.25 -10.42 -9.97
CA PRO A 44 -1.83 -10.04 -9.90
C PRO A 44 -1.48 -8.93 -10.90
N ASN A 45 -0.38 -8.22 -10.61
CA ASN A 45 0.20 -7.20 -11.49
C ASN A 45 -0.71 -5.99 -11.79
N GLU A 46 -1.63 -5.66 -10.90
CA GLU A 46 -2.45 -4.45 -10.98
C GLU A 46 -1.79 -3.24 -10.34
N GLY A 47 -0.69 -3.45 -9.59
CA GLY A 47 0.12 -2.39 -8.97
C GLY A 47 -0.28 -2.07 -7.52
N LYS A 48 -0.86 -3.03 -6.77
CA LYS A 48 -1.19 -2.86 -5.35
C LYS A 48 0.00 -2.40 -4.52
N SER A 49 1.13 -3.11 -4.61
CA SER A 49 2.36 -2.80 -3.84
C SER A 49 2.96 -1.46 -4.23
N PHE A 50 2.87 -1.07 -5.51
CA PHE A 50 3.24 0.27 -5.97
C PHE A 50 2.39 1.36 -5.29
N VAL A 51 1.07 1.19 -5.29
CA VAL A 51 0.15 2.15 -4.65
C VAL A 51 0.40 2.18 -3.13
N ALA A 52 0.55 1.01 -2.49
CA ALA A 52 0.80 0.91 -1.06
C ALA A 52 2.07 1.66 -0.65
N MET A 53 3.18 1.41 -1.34
CA MET A 53 4.47 2.01 -1.06
C MET A 53 4.46 3.53 -1.24
N HIS A 54 3.94 4.02 -2.37
CA HIS A 54 3.95 5.46 -2.65
C HIS A 54 2.96 6.23 -1.78
N LEU A 55 1.82 5.65 -1.43
CA LEU A 55 0.86 6.23 -0.50
C LEU A 55 1.45 6.32 0.91
N TRP A 56 2.04 5.23 1.41
CA TRP A 56 2.73 5.19 2.69
C TRP A 56 3.85 6.24 2.74
N ARG A 57 4.68 6.33 1.69
CA ARG A 57 5.74 7.34 1.59
C ARG A 57 5.20 8.75 1.76
N GLN A 58 4.18 9.14 0.97
CA GLN A 58 3.62 10.49 1.02
C GLN A 58 2.96 10.83 2.35
N ILE A 59 2.40 9.83 3.04
CA ILE A 59 1.84 10.01 4.39
C ILE A 59 2.97 10.25 5.40
N ALA A 60 4.06 9.50 5.31
CA ALA A 60 5.23 9.68 6.15
C ALA A 60 5.91 11.05 5.94
N GLU A 61 6.13 11.43 4.67
CA GLU A 61 6.70 12.75 4.28
C GLU A 61 5.82 13.92 4.75
N ALA A 62 4.51 13.72 4.84
CA ALA A 62 3.57 14.70 5.40
C ALA A 62 3.57 14.76 6.95
N GLY A 63 4.51 14.08 7.62
CA GLY A 63 4.68 14.10 9.08
C GLY A 63 3.72 13.16 9.83
N THR A 64 3.02 12.27 9.15
CA THR A 64 2.11 11.32 9.78
C THR A 64 2.78 9.97 9.98
N LYS A 65 2.83 9.50 11.24
CA LYS A 65 3.45 8.21 11.58
C LYS A 65 2.66 7.04 10.98
N ALA A 66 3.29 6.30 10.08
CA ALA A 66 2.68 5.19 9.36
C ALA A 66 3.63 3.98 9.27
N VAL A 67 3.05 2.79 9.26
CA VAL A 67 3.76 1.54 8.99
C VAL A 67 3.15 0.85 7.77
N LEU A 68 4.01 0.30 6.91
CA LEU A 68 3.62 -0.55 5.79
C LEU A 68 4.02 -1.99 6.09
N VAL A 69 3.03 -2.87 6.15
CA VAL A 69 3.18 -4.31 6.39
C VAL A 69 3.03 -5.05 5.08
N ASP A 70 4.04 -5.80 4.70
CA ASP A 70 3.96 -6.73 3.58
C ASP A 70 3.34 -8.05 4.03
N ALA A 71 2.09 -8.25 3.69
CA ALA A 71 1.30 -9.45 4.00
C ALA A 71 1.07 -10.35 2.77
N ASP A 72 1.70 -10.07 1.61
CA ASP A 72 1.75 -10.99 0.49
C ASP A 72 2.83 -12.07 0.73
N LEU A 73 2.59 -12.94 1.70
CA LEU A 73 3.54 -13.97 2.12
C LEU A 73 3.79 -15.04 1.05
N ARG A 74 3.00 -15.05 -0.04
CA ARG A 74 3.15 -16.04 -1.13
C ARG A 74 4.13 -15.56 -2.19
N LYS A 75 4.08 -14.29 -2.53
CA LYS A 75 4.86 -13.70 -3.61
C LYS A 75 5.15 -12.23 -3.34
N SER A 76 5.84 -11.97 -2.23
CA SER A 76 6.34 -10.63 -1.98
C SER A 76 7.34 -10.21 -3.05
N VAL A 77 7.20 -8.99 -3.54
CA VAL A 77 8.13 -8.32 -4.44
C VAL A 77 8.65 -7.01 -3.84
N MET A 78 8.11 -6.61 -2.70
CA MET A 78 8.35 -5.30 -2.10
C MET A 78 9.83 -5.10 -1.76
N ALA A 79 10.45 -6.08 -1.10
CA ALA A 79 11.85 -5.97 -0.69
C ALA A 79 12.81 -5.86 -1.89
N SER A 80 12.54 -6.64 -2.95
CA SER A 80 13.34 -6.64 -4.18
C SER A 80 13.11 -5.38 -5.04
N ASP A 81 11.85 -5.00 -5.25
CA ASP A 81 11.49 -3.91 -6.15
C ASP A 81 11.95 -2.54 -5.63
N TYR A 82 11.93 -2.37 -4.31
CA TYR A 82 12.33 -1.11 -3.66
C TYR A 82 13.74 -1.14 -3.05
N GLY A 83 14.47 -2.23 -3.25
CA GLY A 83 15.85 -2.35 -2.76
C GLY A 83 15.95 -2.12 -1.26
N ILE A 84 15.09 -2.80 -0.47
CA ILE A 84 15.07 -2.64 0.98
C ILE A 84 16.30 -3.34 1.55
N LYS A 85 17.27 -2.56 2.03
CA LYS A 85 18.56 -3.05 2.53
C LYS A 85 18.89 -2.51 3.92
N GLY A 86 19.59 -3.34 4.71
CA GLY A 86 20.12 -3.01 6.03
C GLY A 86 21.11 -4.08 6.50
N GLU A 87 21.80 -3.86 7.60
CA GLU A 87 22.92 -4.71 8.06
C GLU A 87 22.53 -6.16 8.42
N LYS A 88 21.25 -6.44 8.71
CA LYS A 88 20.76 -7.79 9.08
C LYS A 88 19.32 -8.00 8.59
N VAL A 89 19.02 -7.67 7.34
CA VAL A 89 17.66 -7.59 6.85
C VAL A 89 17.30 -8.85 6.08
N THR A 90 16.97 -9.90 6.81
CA THR A 90 16.40 -11.14 6.26
C THR A 90 15.15 -11.58 7.00
N ILE A 91 14.72 -10.81 8.00
CA ILE A 91 13.59 -11.13 8.88
C ILE A 91 12.48 -10.10 8.67
N GLY A 92 11.25 -10.52 8.79
CA GLY A 92 10.09 -9.65 8.54
C GLY A 92 8.77 -10.31 8.95
N THR A 93 7.73 -10.06 8.20
CA THR A 93 6.37 -10.48 8.52
C THR A 93 6.25 -11.99 8.74
N SER A 94 6.78 -12.81 7.82
CA SER A 94 6.74 -14.27 7.96
C SER A 94 7.50 -14.77 9.19
N SER A 95 8.67 -14.21 9.47
CA SER A 95 9.49 -14.58 10.63
C SER A 95 8.78 -14.27 11.95
N TYR A 96 8.14 -13.11 12.05
CA TYR A 96 7.35 -12.76 13.21
C TYR A 96 6.16 -13.70 13.39
N LEU A 97 5.42 -13.97 12.32
CA LEU A 97 4.24 -14.83 12.40
C LEU A 97 4.57 -16.29 12.69
N ALA A 98 5.76 -16.75 12.31
CA ALA A 98 6.29 -18.07 12.68
C ALA A 98 6.84 -18.14 14.12
N ASP A 99 6.66 -17.09 14.93
CA ASP A 99 7.10 -16.99 16.33
C ASP A 99 8.62 -17.13 16.52
N THR A 100 9.39 -16.74 15.51
CA THR A 100 10.86 -16.82 15.57
C THR A 100 11.51 -15.57 16.12
N ILE A 101 10.79 -14.43 16.13
CA ILE A 101 11.30 -13.13 16.56
C ILE A 101 10.20 -12.28 17.24
N PRO A 102 10.56 -11.31 18.11
CA PRO A 102 9.61 -10.33 18.63
C PRO A 102 9.19 -9.32 17.55
N LEU A 103 8.06 -8.64 17.76
CA LEU A 103 7.52 -7.65 16.80
C LEU A 103 8.48 -6.49 16.55
N SER A 104 9.19 -6.04 17.58
CA SER A 104 10.20 -4.96 17.50
C SER A 104 11.32 -5.23 16.50
N ASP A 105 11.64 -6.49 16.25
CA ASP A 105 12.73 -6.89 15.36
C ASP A 105 12.27 -7.05 13.91
N ALA A 106 10.96 -7.23 13.70
CA ALA A 106 10.34 -7.34 12.38
C ALA A 106 10.00 -5.97 11.76
N ILE A 107 9.99 -4.88 12.56
CA ILE A 107 9.68 -3.52 12.11
C ILE A 107 10.98 -2.74 11.97
N TYR A 108 11.11 -2.04 10.86
CA TYR A 108 12.28 -1.23 10.53
C TYR A 108 11.94 0.24 10.40
N GLU A 109 12.78 1.10 10.97
CA GLU A 109 12.85 2.51 10.59
C GLU A 109 13.41 2.63 9.17
N THR A 110 12.95 3.64 8.44
CA THR A 110 13.39 3.85 7.06
C THR A 110 14.12 5.20 6.90
N ASN A 111 14.51 5.52 5.67
CA ASN A 111 14.97 6.85 5.32
C ASN A 111 13.85 7.91 5.26
N TYR A 112 12.60 7.54 5.57
CA TYR A 112 11.46 8.46 5.76
C TYR A 112 11.14 8.54 7.25
N GLU A 113 11.34 9.71 7.89
CA GLU A 113 11.33 9.90 9.35
C GLU A 113 10.09 9.30 10.06
N ASN A 114 8.89 9.48 9.50
CA ASN A 114 7.64 8.95 10.08
C ASN A 114 7.17 7.64 9.42
N GLY A 115 7.99 7.06 8.57
CA GLY A 115 7.68 5.88 7.78
C GLY A 115 8.44 4.65 8.29
N HIS A 116 7.70 3.68 8.83
CA HIS A 116 8.25 2.38 9.19
C HIS A 116 7.74 1.31 8.23
N ILE A 117 8.49 0.21 8.12
CA ILE A 117 8.13 -0.90 7.24
C ILE A 117 8.34 -2.23 7.93
N MET A 118 7.46 -3.18 7.64
CA MET A 118 7.58 -4.58 8.02
C MET A 118 7.58 -5.41 6.74
N PRO A 119 8.74 -5.63 6.12
CA PRO A 119 8.85 -6.32 4.84
C PRO A 119 8.68 -7.83 5.00
N ASN A 120 8.48 -8.53 3.88
CA ASN A 120 8.57 -9.97 3.84
C ASN A 120 9.69 -10.39 2.86
N TYR A 121 10.65 -11.19 3.34
CA TYR A 121 11.79 -11.64 2.54
C TYR A 121 11.65 -13.09 2.10
N GLU A 122 10.87 -13.88 2.81
CA GLU A 122 10.71 -15.29 2.56
C GLU A 122 9.28 -15.63 2.14
N ASN A 123 9.15 -16.25 0.97
CA ASN A 123 7.85 -16.75 0.53
C ASN A 123 7.49 -18.02 1.32
N VAL A 124 6.30 -18.02 1.90
CA VAL A 124 5.78 -19.12 2.72
C VAL A 124 4.94 -20.05 1.85
N ILE A 125 5.18 -21.36 1.94
CA ILE A 125 4.44 -22.36 1.17
C ILE A 125 2.95 -22.39 1.56
N ASN A 126 2.66 -22.24 2.85
CA ASN A 126 1.28 -22.28 3.37
C ASN A 126 1.00 -21.11 4.33
N PRO A 127 0.89 -19.87 3.80
CA PRO A 127 0.73 -18.69 4.64
C PRO A 127 -0.62 -18.57 5.33
N SER A 128 -1.65 -19.29 4.86
CA SER A 128 -2.99 -19.23 5.46
C SER A 128 -2.96 -19.58 6.93
N LEU A 129 -2.17 -20.58 7.33
CA LEU A 129 -2.02 -20.97 8.74
C LEU A 129 -1.42 -19.85 9.60
N LEU A 130 -0.46 -19.09 9.05
CA LEU A 130 0.14 -17.96 9.76
C LEU A 130 -0.84 -16.79 9.89
N LEU A 131 -1.62 -16.53 8.85
CA LEU A 131 -2.61 -15.45 8.81
C LEU A 131 -3.88 -15.76 9.63
N GLU A 132 -4.17 -17.04 9.89
CA GLU A 132 -5.28 -17.51 10.73
C GLU A 132 -4.95 -17.48 12.22
N ASN A 133 -3.67 -17.41 12.58
CA ASN A 133 -3.24 -17.34 13.96
C ASN A 133 -3.62 -15.99 14.58
N ASP A 134 -4.02 -15.98 15.84
CA ASP A 134 -4.30 -14.74 16.62
C ASP A 134 -3.12 -13.78 16.63
N ARG A 135 -1.90 -14.27 16.49
CA ARG A 135 -0.68 -13.47 16.40
C ARG A 135 -0.72 -12.42 15.28
N PHE A 136 -1.36 -12.71 14.14
CA PHE A 136 -1.54 -11.74 13.06
C PHE A 136 -2.50 -10.61 13.47
N ARG A 137 -3.61 -10.97 14.15
CA ARG A 137 -4.54 -9.98 14.71
C ARG A 137 -3.86 -9.10 15.75
N ASP A 138 -3.21 -9.72 16.73
CA ASP A 138 -2.52 -9.01 17.83
C ASP A 138 -1.45 -8.06 17.30
N MET A 139 -0.74 -8.45 16.25
CA MET A 139 0.22 -7.59 15.55
C MET A 139 -0.45 -6.35 14.98
N LEU A 140 -1.55 -6.52 14.24
CA LEU A 140 -2.24 -5.38 13.62
C LEU A 140 -2.82 -4.43 14.68
N ASP A 141 -3.32 -4.97 15.79
CA ASP A 141 -3.88 -4.18 16.89
C ASP A 141 -2.76 -3.41 17.62
N GLN A 142 -1.65 -4.04 17.94
CA GLN A 142 -0.47 -3.38 18.52
C GLN A 142 0.09 -2.27 17.61
N LEU A 143 0.13 -2.51 16.29
CA LEU A 143 0.55 -1.50 15.33
C LEU A 143 -0.44 -0.31 15.29
N ALA A 144 -1.75 -0.58 15.34
CA ALA A 144 -2.78 0.46 15.33
C ALA A 144 -2.79 1.35 16.59
N GLU A 145 -2.19 0.89 17.70
CA GLU A 145 -1.94 1.71 18.90
C GLU A 145 -0.77 2.69 18.70
N GLN A 146 0.26 2.29 17.94
CA GLN A 146 1.52 3.03 17.81
C GLN A 146 1.56 3.95 16.59
N TYR A 147 0.78 3.62 15.53
CA TYR A 147 0.77 4.31 14.25
C TYR A 147 -0.60 4.94 13.97
N ARG A 148 -0.60 6.08 13.29
CA ARG A 148 -1.86 6.66 12.78
C ARG A 148 -2.43 5.80 11.66
N TYR A 149 -1.57 5.26 10.79
CA TYR A 149 -1.96 4.36 9.72
C TYR A 149 -1.09 3.11 9.68
N VAL A 150 -1.76 1.98 9.56
CA VAL A 150 -1.18 0.66 9.29
C VAL A 150 -1.66 0.27 7.89
N PHE A 151 -0.78 0.37 6.90
CA PHE A 151 -1.06 -0.11 5.55
C PHE A 151 -0.66 -1.57 5.44
N ILE A 152 -1.52 -2.39 4.85
CA ILE A 152 -1.32 -3.82 4.68
C ILE A 152 -1.35 -4.13 3.18
N ASP A 153 -0.20 -4.45 2.56
CA ASP A 153 -0.13 -4.94 1.18
C ASP A 153 -0.51 -6.42 1.16
N ALA A 154 -1.69 -6.74 0.63
CA ALA A 154 -2.27 -8.08 0.68
C ALA A 154 -2.22 -8.78 -0.69
N PRO A 155 -2.22 -10.13 -0.75
CA PRO A 155 -2.28 -10.86 -2.02
C PRO A 155 -3.60 -10.60 -2.76
N PRO A 156 -3.63 -10.83 -4.10
CA PRO A 156 -4.83 -10.61 -4.91
C PRO A 156 -6.03 -11.46 -4.48
N LEU A 157 -7.24 -10.87 -4.45
CA LEU A 157 -8.48 -11.51 -3.98
C LEU A 157 -8.86 -12.78 -4.76
N ASN A 158 -8.73 -12.76 -6.09
CA ASN A 158 -9.24 -13.86 -6.90
C ASN A 158 -8.31 -15.07 -6.99
N LEU A 159 -7.16 -15.03 -6.33
CA LEU A 159 -6.23 -16.17 -6.33
C LEU A 159 -6.29 -17.00 -5.05
N VAL A 160 -6.47 -16.35 -3.92
CA VAL A 160 -6.35 -16.99 -2.60
C VAL A 160 -7.29 -16.32 -1.59
N SER A 161 -7.72 -17.10 -0.58
CA SER A 161 -8.60 -16.62 0.50
C SER A 161 -7.89 -15.71 1.53
N ASP A 162 -6.57 -15.59 1.45
CA ASP A 162 -5.78 -14.81 2.41
C ASP A 162 -6.23 -13.34 2.45
N GLY A 163 -6.60 -12.75 1.30
CA GLY A 163 -7.10 -11.38 1.23
C GLY A 163 -8.41 -11.15 2.00
N GLU A 164 -9.33 -12.12 2.01
CA GLU A 164 -10.56 -12.05 2.79
C GLU A 164 -10.25 -12.13 4.30
N LYS A 165 -9.33 -13.03 4.68
CA LYS A 165 -8.90 -13.17 6.07
C LYS A 165 -8.23 -11.92 6.60
N ILE A 166 -7.27 -11.35 5.86
CA ILE A 166 -6.61 -10.10 6.21
C ILE A 166 -7.65 -8.98 6.31
N GLY A 167 -8.56 -8.90 5.32
CA GLY A 167 -9.61 -7.88 5.27
C GLY A 167 -10.52 -7.89 6.49
N SER A 168 -10.88 -9.06 7.03
CA SER A 168 -11.73 -9.17 8.22
C SER A 168 -11.11 -8.55 9.49
N LEU A 169 -9.81 -8.24 9.47
CA LEU A 169 -9.07 -7.62 10.57
C LEU A 169 -8.77 -6.13 10.30
N CYS A 170 -9.16 -5.61 9.14
CA CYS A 170 -8.89 -4.25 8.71
C CYS A 170 -10.12 -3.34 8.89
N ASP A 171 -9.88 -2.05 9.09
CA ASP A 171 -10.94 -1.04 9.18
C ASP A 171 -11.50 -0.70 7.78
N GLY A 172 -10.79 -1.06 6.72
CA GLY A 172 -11.25 -0.96 5.35
C GLY A 172 -10.18 -1.34 4.33
N ALA A 173 -10.62 -1.44 3.07
CA ALA A 173 -9.75 -1.81 1.96
C ALA A 173 -9.80 -0.78 0.83
N ILE A 174 -8.67 -0.60 0.16
CA ILE A 174 -8.55 0.10 -1.11
C ILE A 174 -8.28 -0.94 -2.19
N LEU A 175 -9.18 -1.03 -3.18
CA LEU A 175 -9.07 -1.96 -4.28
C LEU A 175 -8.34 -1.31 -5.45
N VAL A 176 -7.16 -1.80 -5.78
CA VAL A 176 -6.37 -1.36 -6.93
C VAL A 176 -6.74 -2.20 -8.14
N VAL A 177 -7.07 -1.54 -9.25
CA VAL A 177 -7.55 -2.17 -10.48
C VAL A 177 -6.76 -1.63 -11.67
N ARG A 178 -6.25 -2.53 -12.53
CA ARG A 178 -5.56 -2.14 -13.75
C ARG A 178 -6.55 -1.74 -14.84
N SER A 179 -6.41 -0.50 -15.35
CA SER A 179 -7.23 0.02 -16.45
C SER A 179 -7.15 -0.85 -17.71
N GLY A 180 -8.29 -1.09 -18.34
CA GLY A 180 -8.39 -1.83 -19.59
C GLY A 180 -8.13 -3.35 -19.51
N LYS A 181 -7.86 -3.90 -18.30
CA LYS A 181 -7.56 -5.33 -18.12
C LYS A 181 -8.59 -6.07 -17.28
N ILE A 182 -9.26 -5.39 -16.36
CA ILE A 182 -10.22 -5.98 -15.44
C ILE A 182 -11.63 -5.56 -15.82
N SER A 183 -12.55 -6.52 -15.92
CA SER A 183 -13.95 -6.23 -16.21
C SER A 183 -14.65 -5.57 -15.02
N LYS A 184 -15.67 -4.76 -15.30
CA LYS A 184 -16.51 -4.15 -14.23
C LYS A 184 -17.13 -5.20 -13.31
N GLU A 185 -17.46 -6.38 -13.88
CA GLU A 185 -18.01 -7.49 -13.12
C GLU A 185 -17.02 -8.07 -12.12
N MET A 186 -15.77 -8.26 -12.52
CA MET A 186 -14.72 -8.72 -11.61
C MET A 186 -14.49 -7.74 -10.45
N VAL A 187 -14.49 -6.42 -10.74
CA VAL A 187 -14.38 -5.39 -9.70
C VAL A 187 -15.56 -5.47 -8.72
N LYS A 188 -16.80 -5.62 -9.22
CA LYS A 188 -17.99 -5.79 -8.38
C LYS A 188 -17.92 -7.05 -7.52
N ASN A 189 -17.41 -8.15 -8.08
CA ASN A 189 -17.24 -9.40 -7.35
C ASN A 189 -16.22 -9.27 -6.24
N SER A 190 -15.07 -8.64 -6.51
CA SER A 190 -14.06 -8.33 -5.49
C SER A 190 -14.63 -7.43 -4.37
N ALA A 191 -15.42 -6.41 -4.72
CA ALA A 191 -16.08 -5.57 -3.73
C ALA A 191 -17.06 -6.37 -2.85
N ARG A 192 -17.83 -7.31 -3.44
CA ARG A 192 -18.73 -8.19 -2.69
C ARG A 192 -17.97 -9.16 -1.79
N GLN A 193 -16.82 -9.67 -2.23
CA GLN A 193 -15.95 -10.53 -1.41
C GLN A 193 -15.46 -9.78 -0.16
N LEU A 194 -14.95 -8.55 -0.32
CA LEU A 194 -14.56 -7.69 0.80
C LEU A 194 -15.72 -7.44 1.76
N GLN A 195 -16.90 -7.12 1.24
CA GLN A 195 -18.09 -6.90 2.04
C GLN A 195 -18.49 -8.16 2.85
N ARG A 196 -18.43 -9.35 2.25
CA ARG A 196 -18.69 -10.62 2.94
C ARG A 196 -17.67 -10.92 4.04
N ALA A 197 -16.42 -10.52 3.81
CA ALA A 197 -15.36 -10.63 4.82
C ALA A 197 -15.50 -9.59 5.96
N GLY A 198 -16.51 -8.72 5.91
CA GLY A 198 -16.68 -7.64 6.89
C GLY A 198 -15.72 -6.47 6.72
N CYS A 199 -15.02 -6.39 5.59
CA CYS A 199 -14.07 -5.31 5.28
C CYS A 199 -14.75 -4.22 4.44
N PRO A 200 -14.95 -3.00 4.96
CA PRO A 200 -15.50 -1.90 4.19
C PRO A 200 -14.60 -1.52 3.00
N LEU A 201 -15.19 -1.34 1.82
CA LEU A 201 -14.48 -0.81 0.66
C LEU A 201 -14.39 0.72 0.78
N LEU A 202 -13.20 1.25 1.05
CA LEU A 202 -12.95 2.69 1.16
C LEU A 202 -12.92 3.38 -0.20
N GLY A 203 -12.47 2.65 -1.23
CA GLY A 203 -12.40 3.18 -2.59
C GLY A 203 -11.77 2.22 -3.59
N VAL A 204 -11.85 2.62 -4.86
CA VAL A 204 -11.22 1.89 -5.98
C VAL A 204 -10.22 2.83 -6.66
N ILE A 205 -9.00 2.36 -6.87
CA ILE A 205 -7.96 3.06 -7.61
C ILE A 205 -7.84 2.44 -8.99
N LEU A 206 -8.06 3.25 -10.03
CA LEU A 206 -7.80 2.85 -11.40
C LEU A 206 -6.34 3.16 -11.73
N ASN A 207 -5.51 2.13 -11.78
CA ASN A 207 -4.09 2.22 -12.04
C ASN A 207 -3.73 1.94 -13.50
N ARG A 208 -2.57 2.42 -13.95
CA ARG A 208 -2.05 2.25 -15.33
C ARG A 208 -3.05 2.75 -16.39
N VAL A 209 -3.65 3.91 -16.15
CA VAL A 209 -4.51 4.57 -17.13
C VAL A 209 -3.63 5.12 -18.26
N GLU A 210 -3.79 4.59 -19.47
CA GLU A 210 -3.08 5.06 -20.66
C GLU A 210 -3.65 6.40 -21.14
N GLY A 211 -2.73 7.30 -21.47
CA GLY A 211 -2.93 8.70 -21.71
C GLY A 211 -4.11 9.16 -22.56
N SER A 212 -4.97 9.91 -21.99
CA SER A 212 -5.69 11.06 -22.56
C SER A 212 -6.32 11.91 -21.44
N THR A 213 -6.37 11.40 -20.23
CA THR A 213 -6.96 12.11 -19.07
C THR A 213 -6.08 13.21 -18.51
N GLY A 214 -4.76 13.11 -18.64
CA GLY A 214 -3.84 14.19 -18.27
C GLY A 214 -4.05 15.44 -19.13
N GLY A 215 -4.32 15.28 -20.43
CA GLY A 215 -4.56 16.38 -21.36
C GLY A 215 -5.89 17.11 -21.12
N TYR A 216 -6.94 16.41 -20.71
CA TYR A 216 -8.26 17.04 -20.51
C TYR A 216 -8.33 17.79 -19.17
N TYR A 217 -7.80 17.22 -18.10
CA TYR A 217 -7.71 17.91 -16.80
C TYR A 217 -6.68 19.05 -16.82
N TYR A 218 -5.55 18.87 -17.51
CA TYR A 218 -4.56 19.92 -17.71
C TYR A 218 -5.09 21.07 -18.54
N LYS A 219 -5.84 20.79 -19.64
CA LYS A 219 -6.48 21.82 -20.46
C LYS A 219 -7.61 22.56 -19.72
N LYS A 220 -8.31 21.89 -18.80
CA LYS A 220 -9.46 22.50 -18.12
C LYS A 220 -9.11 23.21 -16.82
N TYR A 221 -8.06 22.77 -16.11
CA TYR A 221 -7.66 23.32 -14.80
C TYR A 221 -6.22 23.79 -14.70
N GLY A 222 -5.36 23.45 -15.66
CA GLY A 222 -3.93 23.82 -15.72
C GLY A 222 -3.62 25.02 -16.61
N GLY A 223 -4.63 25.78 -17.03
CA GLY A 223 -4.44 27.00 -17.80
C GLY A 223 -3.88 28.14 -16.94
N SER A 224 -2.68 28.49 -17.24
CA SER A 224 -1.79 29.66 -17.04
C SER A 224 -2.20 30.84 -16.13
N LYS A 225 -3.09 30.69 -15.15
CA LYS A 225 -3.48 31.78 -14.23
C LYS A 225 -2.98 31.64 -12.79
N TYR A 226 -2.41 30.50 -12.39
CA TYR A 226 -1.98 30.29 -11.01
C TYR A 226 -0.47 30.29 -10.77
N TYR A 227 0.36 30.28 -11.83
CA TYR A 227 1.81 30.45 -11.67
C TYR A 227 2.28 31.65 -12.47
N GLY A 228 2.65 32.67 -11.73
CA GLY A 228 3.20 33.92 -12.27
C GLY A 228 4.40 33.65 -13.18
N LYS A 229 4.52 34.54 -14.17
CA LYS A 229 5.62 34.63 -15.14
C LYS A 229 6.99 34.39 -14.50
N LYS A 230 7.53 33.19 -14.67
CA LYS A 230 8.94 32.84 -14.82
C LYS A 230 9.04 31.31 -14.81
N GLY A 231 9.52 30.73 -15.87
CA GLY A 231 9.81 29.31 -15.90
C GLY A 231 9.61 28.70 -17.25
N GLU A 232 10.71 28.61 -17.92
CA GLU A 232 10.93 27.88 -19.14
C GLU A 232 10.39 26.44 -19.06
N SER A 233 9.85 26.04 -20.17
CA SER A 233 9.50 24.72 -20.64
C SER A 233 10.43 23.60 -20.09
N TYR A 234 10.01 22.92 -19.04
CA TYR A 234 10.62 21.67 -18.58
C TYR A 234 9.69 20.44 -18.71
N TYR A 235 8.66 20.55 -19.50
CA TYR A 235 7.74 19.43 -19.71
C TYR A 235 7.73 19.06 -21.19
N TYR A 236 8.20 17.87 -21.49
CA TYR A 236 8.28 17.13 -22.77
C TYR A 236 9.63 17.18 -23.49
N LYS A 237 10.48 16.24 -23.14
CA LYS A 237 11.18 15.39 -24.09
C LYS A 237 11.04 13.94 -23.63
#